data_6c9d7828e77e375b9ffed821367da4a9
#
_entry.id   6c9d7828e77e375b9ffed821367da4a9
#
_cell.length_a   1.000
_cell.length_b   1.000
_cell.length_c   1.000
_cell.angle_alpha   90.00
_cell.angle_beta   90.00
_cell.angle_gamma   90.00
#
_symmetry.space_group_name_H-M   'P 1'
#
loop_
_entity.id
_entity.type
_entity.pdbx_description
1 polymer ?
#
loop_
_entity_poly.entity_id
_entity_poly.type
_entity_poly.pdbx_seq_one_letter_code
_entity_poly.pdbx_strand_id
1 'polypeptide(L)'
;MFLTEKTDLFNLKNFKIEATFTEENGKMTMDWTRYPYPCFYKVDVYSKTTGKVPNSPEYHRLKEEYTFENNYDVPTTAIPTYYKITAYGIFGKLSSDEIFVANPNYNNPIRPIPIYKYTADNPASPIPYLVWHSIPDGVLYELELLSGPPDEENTITLSKTNHLMSTQKVFTNGIQIDLRPYLNQPRLFWRVRALNLRKEPIGVFSTAEQIMVDSSKPIPNKPLLNNFDVMPGFKQPIYPVFHWIPMFGADRYEVELMAQPPVEENNTVATPHRAWAKTVTDSFSCYDEYPRRYAGKYYWRVRAVNLKGETIGVFSDTDTFEVENHLTRPFAAAFGDSITHGGGAVSFSPCSMQYSYTTYLDFPAINIGRSGDTSKMSLDRFDDDVLPIKPVNLIILTGSNCLRDSYITAEMVIADLEGIYQKCVSNDIRPIMLTLPPINPANIMLAFRTPTDPNWYSKMVKINAYIKTKPYYIDLEPYFYDYTHTFMDPAFANDGLHPDIMGKMIMAEVINSHKEVFKQ
;
A
#
# COMPACT_ATOMS: atom_id res chain seq x y z
N MET A 1 55.21 -20.22 -10.27
CA MET A 1 54.32 -19.08 -10.40
C MET A 1 52.90 -19.46 -9.98
N PHE A 2 52.73 -20.10 -8.80
CA PHE A 2 51.44 -20.60 -8.31
C PHE A 2 51.24 -20.41 -6.81
N LEU A 3 52.02 -19.54 -6.15
CA LEU A 3 52.00 -19.38 -4.68
C LEU A 3 51.59 -17.98 -4.18
N THR A 4 51.27 -17.03 -5.09
CA THR A 4 50.83 -15.67 -4.73
C THR A 4 49.31 -15.52 -4.68
N GLU A 5 48.54 -16.43 -5.26
CA GLU A 5 47.04 -16.31 -5.31
C GLU A 5 46.30 -16.76 -4.04
N LYS A 6 46.97 -17.56 -3.16
CA LYS A 6 46.30 -18.01 -1.93
C LYS A 6 46.18 -16.94 -0.84
N THR A 7 47.04 -15.94 -0.85
CA THR A 7 47.04 -14.85 0.14
C THR A 7 45.96 -13.83 -0.14
N ASP A 8 45.59 -13.62 -1.40
CA ASP A 8 44.54 -12.66 -1.78
C ASP A 8 43.13 -13.18 -1.52
N LEU A 9 42.89 -14.50 -1.63
CA LEU A 9 41.59 -15.12 -1.35
C LEU A 9 41.20 -15.03 0.14
N PHE A 10 42.18 -14.97 1.06
CA PHE A 10 41.93 -14.82 2.50
C PHE A 10 41.62 -13.36 2.89
N ASN A 11 42.17 -12.37 2.16
CA ASN A 11 41.87 -10.96 2.40
C ASN A 11 40.48 -10.54 1.89
N LEU A 12 39.88 -11.30 0.98
CA LEU A 12 38.59 -10.98 0.37
C LEU A 12 37.38 -11.44 1.21
N LYS A 13 37.59 -12.22 2.28
CA LYS A 13 36.50 -12.59 3.23
C LYS A 13 35.89 -11.39 3.96
N ASN A 14 36.53 -10.23 3.91
CA ASN A 14 36.07 -8.99 4.51
C ASN A 14 35.76 -7.92 3.45
N PHE A 15 35.44 -8.33 2.23
CA PHE A 15 35.09 -7.40 1.17
C PHE A 15 33.87 -6.55 1.58
N LYS A 16 34.03 -5.24 1.62
CA LYS A 16 32.93 -4.31 1.87
C LYS A 16 32.21 -3.98 0.58
N ILE A 17 30.91 -4.15 0.60
CA ILE A 17 30.01 -3.66 -0.44
C ILE A 17 29.61 -2.25 -0.05
N GLU A 18 29.95 -1.27 -0.90
CA GLU A 18 29.49 0.10 -0.78
C GLU A 18 28.43 0.33 -1.87
N ALA A 19 27.26 0.82 -1.48
CA ALA A 19 26.16 1.08 -2.39
C ALA A 19 25.92 2.58 -2.55
N THR A 20 25.59 2.99 -3.76
CA THR A 20 25.20 4.35 -4.13
C THR A 20 23.86 4.31 -4.85
N PHE A 21 23.09 5.38 -4.73
CA PHE A 21 21.80 5.53 -5.41
C PHE A 21 21.92 6.59 -6.49
N THR A 22 21.44 6.26 -7.68
CA THR A 22 21.35 7.17 -8.83
C THR A 22 19.90 7.27 -9.28
N GLU A 23 19.45 8.48 -9.60
CA GLU A 23 18.11 8.74 -10.11
C GLU A 23 18.22 9.28 -11.54
N GLU A 24 17.65 8.55 -12.49
CA GLU A 24 17.54 8.97 -13.88
C GLU A 24 16.09 8.79 -14.37
N ASN A 25 15.54 9.86 -14.96
CA ASN A 25 14.19 9.87 -15.54
C ASN A 25 13.08 9.38 -14.59
N GLY A 26 13.20 9.70 -13.27
CA GLY A 26 12.25 9.28 -12.25
C GLY A 26 12.37 7.80 -11.84
N LYS A 27 13.39 7.10 -12.32
CA LYS A 27 13.74 5.74 -11.92
C LYS A 27 14.97 5.77 -11.03
N MET A 28 14.88 5.15 -9.87
CA MET A 28 16.04 5.03 -8.97
C MET A 28 16.68 3.67 -9.14
N THR A 29 18.00 3.67 -9.25
CA THR A 29 18.84 2.47 -9.28
C THR A 29 19.85 2.53 -8.13
N MET A 30 20.00 1.43 -7.44
CA MET A 30 21.06 1.24 -6.45
C MET A 30 22.19 0.44 -7.10
N ASP A 31 23.38 1.03 -7.17
CA ASP A 31 24.60 0.39 -7.67
C ASP A 31 25.52 0.09 -6.50
N TRP A 32 26.27 -1.00 -6.56
CA TRP A 32 27.25 -1.35 -5.52
C TRP A 32 28.56 -1.85 -6.08
N THR A 33 29.58 -1.83 -5.22
CA THR A 33 30.91 -2.28 -5.53
C THR A 33 30.88 -3.73 -6.00
N ARG A 34 31.35 -3.97 -7.23
CA ARG A 34 31.42 -5.30 -7.81
C ARG A 34 32.50 -6.15 -7.13
N TYR A 35 32.12 -7.35 -6.73
CA TYR A 35 33.09 -8.32 -6.25
C TYR A 35 34.04 -8.76 -7.38
N PRO A 36 35.36 -8.83 -7.17
CA PRO A 36 36.33 -9.03 -8.25
C PRO A 36 36.31 -10.42 -8.90
N TYR A 37 35.59 -11.37 -8.32
CA TYR A 37 35.46 -12.72 -8.86
C TYR A 37 33.99 -13.06 -9.16
N PRO A 38 33.72 -14.11 -9.98
CA PRO A 38 32.36 -14.52 -10.26
C PRO A 38 31.60 -14.85 -8.97
N CYS A 39 30.49 -14.15 -8.78
CA CYS A 39 29.59 -14.32 -7.64
C CYS A 39 28.17 -13.96 -8.05
N PHE A 40 27.21 -14.24 -7.21
CA PHE A 40 25.87 -13.67 -7.26
C PHE A 40 25.62 -12.86 -6.01
N TYR A 41 24.68 -11.94 -6.11
CA TYR A 41 24.28 -11.10 -4.99
C TYR A 41 22.88 -11.46 -4.54
N LYS A 42 22.70 -11.43 -3.24
CA LYS A 42 21.41 -11.47 -2.58
C LYS A 42 21.08 -10.04 -2.13
N VAL A 43 19.91 -9.55 -2.53
CA VAL A 43 19.36 -8.27 -2.12
C VAL A 43 18.18 -8.54 -1.19
N ASP A 44 18.35 -8.26 0.09
CA ASP A 44 17.27 -8.30 1.07
C ASP A 44 16.71 -6.88 1.25
N VAL A 45 15.40 -6.74 1.15
CA VAL A 45 14.68 -5.48 1.34
C VAL A 45 13.96 -5.51 2.68
N TYR A 46 14.12 -4.45 3.48
CA TYR A 46 13.58 -4.35 4.83
C TYR A 46 12.75 -3.09 5.04
N SER A 47 11.78 -3.15 5.96
CA SER A 47 11.24 -1.99 6.67
C SER A 47 11.81 -1.94 8.09
N LYS A 48 11.85 -0.75 8.70
CA LYS A 48 12.20 -0.60 10.10
C LYS A 48 10.95 -0.83 10.95
N THR A 49 11.09 -1.57 12.06
CA THR A 49 9.97 -1.80 12.98
C THR A 49 9.61 -0.51 13.76
N THR A 50 8.42 -0.47 14.30
CA THR A 50 7.90 0.71 14.98
C THR A 50 8.50 0.93 16.37
N GLY A 51 9.12 -0.11 16.94
CA GLY A 51 9.59 -0.12 18.33
C GLY A 51 8.46 -0.19 19.38
N LYS A 52 7.20 -0.34 18.97
CA LYS A 52 6.03 -0.42 19.87
C LYS A 52 5.85 -1.81 20.47
N VAL A 53 6.28 -2.84 19.76
CA VAL A 53 6.11 -4.24 20.18
C VAL A 53 7.41 -4.72 20.85
N PRO A 54 7.36 -5.15 22.12
CA PRO A 54 8.53 -5.66 22.81
C PRO A 54 9.16 -6.84 22.07
N ASN A 55 10.50 -6.88 22.03
CA ASN A 55 11.29 -7.93 21.39
C ASN A 55 11.11 -8.10 19.87
N SER A 56 10.44 -7.16 19.18
CA SER A 56 10.43 -7.14 17.73
C SER A 56 11.85 -6.93 17.19
N PRO A 57 12.26 -7.62 16.10
CA PRO A 57 13.53 -7.33 15.44
C PRO A 57 13.51 -5.89 14.90
N GLU A 58 14.64 -5.20 14.95
CA GLU A 58 14.74 -3.80 14.51
C GLU A 58 14.34 -3.63 13.03
N TYR A 59 14.65 -4.63 12.21
CA TYR A 59 14.33 -4.63 10.78
C TYR A 59 13.52 -5.85 10.42
N HIS A 60 12.46 -5.62 9.64
CA HIS A 60 11.56 -6.64 9.13
C HIS A 60 11.78 -6.84 7.63
N ARG A 61 12.10 -8.08 7.20
CA ARG A 61 12.38 -8.39 5.81
C ARG A 61 11.10 -8.46 4.97
N LEU A 62 11.01 -7.60 3.96
CA LEU A 62 9.87 -7.52 3.04
C LEU A 62 10.06 -8.43 1.82
N LYS A 63 11.29 -8.52 1.31
CA LYS A 63 11.61 -9.24 0.07
C LYS A 63 13.04 -9.77 0.09
N GLU A 64 13.25 -10.83 -0.67
CA GLU A 64 14.57 -11.41 -0.95
C GLU A 64 14.68 -11.64 -2.46
N GLU A 65 15.74 -11.16 -3.09
CA GLU A 65 16.03 -11.37 -4.51
C GLU A 65 17.48 -11.73 -4.75
N TYR A 66 17.73 -12.40 -5.86
CA TYR A 66 19.07 -12.80 -6.28
C TYR A 66 19.37 -12.25 -7.67
N THR A 67 20.57 -11.70 -7.86
CA THR A 67 21.04 -11.13 -9.12
C THR A 67 22.51 -11.44 -9.36
N PHE A 68 22.91 -11.50 -10.62
CA PHE A 68 24.33 -11.56 -11.02
C PHE A 68 24.89 -10.16 -11.35
N GLU A 69 24.01 -9.18 -11.48
CA GLU A 69 24.37 -7.79 -11.71
C GLU A 69 24.74 -7.10 -10.39
N ASN A 70 25.49 -6.03 -10.47
CA ASN A 70 25.85 -5.20 -9.32
C ASN A 70 24.97 -3.94 -9.20
N ASN A 71 23.74 -4.04 -9.65
CA ASN A 71 22.72 -3.01 -9.52
C ASN A 71 21.34 -3.62 -9.19
N TYR A 72 20.45 -2.74 -8.75
CA TYR A 72 19.08 -3.09 -8.40
C TYR A 72 18.15 -1.90 -8.63
N ASP A 73 17.06 -2.14 -9.34
CA ASP A 73 16.00 -1.15 -9.51
C ASP A 73 15.24 -0.99 -8.19
N VAL A 74 15.40 0.18 -7.56
CA VAL A 74 14.78 0.48 -6.27
C VAL A 74 13.31 0.79 -6.47
N PRO A 75 12.39 -0.04 -5.93
CA PRO A 75 10.97 0.27 -6.01
C PRO A 75 10.65 1.51 -5.20
N THR A 76 9.68 2.27 -5.67
CA THR A 76 9.10 3.39 -4.93
C THR A 76 8.20 2.87 -3.83
N THR A 77 8.27 3.46 -2.64
CA THR A 77 7.50 3.02 -1.47
C THR A 77 7.02 4.20 -0.65
N ALA A 78 5.87 4.06 0.01
CA ALA A 78 5.31 5.06 0.92
C ALA A 78 5.95 5.06 2.31
N ILE A 79 6.80 4.07 2.61
CA ILE A 79 7.55 3.96 3.87
C ILE A 79 9.05 3.83 3.59
N PRO A 80 9.92 4.16 4.57
CA PRO A 80 11.36 3.94 4.44
C PRO A 80 11.66 2.48 4.19
N THR A 81 12.47 2.19 3.16
CA THR A 81 13.03 0.87 2.89
C THR A 81 14.54 0.89 3.08
N TYR A 82 15.05 -0.26 3.51
CA TYR A 82 16.46 -0.48 3.81
C TYR A 82 16.92 -1.71 3.04
N TYR A 83 18.13 -1.67 2.52
CA TYR A 83 18.67 -2.72 1.67
C TYR A 83 19.91 -3.32 2.29
N LYS A 84 20.02 -4.64 2.23
CA LYS A 84 21.20 -5.39 2.59
C LYS A 84 21.66 -6.20 1.38
N ILE A 85 22.89 -5.97 0.92
CA ILE A 85 23.48 -6.68 -0.20
C ILE A 85 24.51 -7.66 0.32
N THR A 86 24.40 -8.92 -0.09
CA THR A 86 25.33 -9.97 0.31
C THR A 86 25.87 -10.69 -0.93
N ALA A 87 27.17 -10.75 -1.10
CA ALA A 87 27.81 -11.50 -2.18
C ALA A 87 28.01 -12.97 -1.79
N TYR A 88 27.67 -13.89 -2.69
CA TYR A 88 27.84 -15.33 -2.54
C TYR A 88 28.66 -15.93 -3.69
N GLY A 89 29.64 -16.76 -3.36
CA GLY A 89 30.32 -17.65 -4.29
C GLY A 89 29.85 -19.10 -4.14
N ILE A 90 30.45 -19.97 -4.91
CA ILE A 90 30.14 -21.44 -4.88
C ILE A 90 30.41 -22.09 -3.51
N PHE A 91 31.23 -21.50 -2.69
CA PHE A 91 31.57 -22.00 -1.34
C PHE A 91 30.88 -21.23 -0.21
N GLY A 92 29.90 -20.38 -0.52
CA GLY A 92 29.12 -19.62 0.45
C GLY A 92 29.36 -18.12 0.41
N LYS A 93 29.09 -17.46 1.53
CA LYS A 93 29.12 -16.02 1.67
C LYS A 93 30.53 -15.43 1.56
N LEU A 94 30.67 -14.34 0.82
CA LEU A 94 31.91 -13.64 0.49
C LEU A 94 32.04 -12.24 1.12
N SER A 95 30.91 -11.54 1.33
CA SER A 95 30.91 -10.18 1.88
C SER A 95 30.61 -10.14 3.37
N SER A 96 30.99 -9.05 4.03
CA SER A 96 30.56 -8.78 5.41
C SER A 96 29.05 -8.47 5.49
N ASP A 97 28.43 -8.71 6.66
CA ASP A 97 26.97 -8.65 6.85
C ASP A 97 26.41 -7.27 7.19
N GLU A 98 27.16 -6.19 7.12
CA GLU A 98 26.96 -5.09 8.05
C GLU A 98 26.27 -3.84 7.55
N ILE A 99 25.74 -3.73 6.33
CA ILE A 99 25.25 -2.44 5.88
C ILE A 99 23.81 -2.51 5.42
N PHE A 100 22.90 -1.95 6.24
CA PHE A 100 21.60 -1.49 5.79
C PHE A 100 21.74 -0.13 5.12
N VAL A 101 21.49 -0.08 3.81
CA VAL A 101 21.50 1.16 3.05
C VAL A 101 20.08 1.68 2.97
N ALA A 102 19.81 2.86 3.54
CA ALA A 102 18.50 3.48 3.51
C ALA A 102 18.16 4.01 2.11
N ASN A 103 16.91 3.84 1.68
CA ASN A 103 16.42 4.47 0.46
C ASN A 103 16.42 6.00 0.61
N PRO A 104 17.20 6.74 -0.18
CA PRO A 104 17.33 8.19 -0.04
C PRO A 104 16.09 8.98 -0.44
N ASN A 105 15.14 8.35 -1.17
CA ASN A 105 13.89 9.01 -1.54
C ASN A 105 12.92 9.20 -0.37
N TYR A 106 13.21 8.61 0.77
CA TYR A 106 12.41 8.77 1.96
C TYR A 106 13.16 9.57 3.03
N ASN A 107 13.03 10.88 3.00
CA ASN A 107 13.79 11.79 3.85
C ASN A 107 12.94 12.61 4.84
N ASN A 108 13.57 12.93 5.97
CA ASN A 108 13.15 13.96 6.90
C ASN A 108 13.50 15.38 6.36
N PRO A 109 12.64 16.40 6.50
CA PRO A 109 11.30 16.39 7.08
C PRO A 109 10.28 15.61 6.23
N ILE A 110 9.24 15.08 6.89
CA ILE A 110 8.16 14.38 6.20
C ILE A 110 7.54 15.32 5.17
N ARG A 111 7.59 14.91 3.90
CA ARG A 111 7.02 15.66 2.77
C ARG A 111 6.79 14.72 1.58
N PRO A 112 5.78 14.98 0.73
CA PRO A 112 5.66 14.30 -0.54
C PRO A 112 6.88 14.56 -1.42
N ILE A 113 7.27 13.59 -2.25
CA ILE A 113 8.40 13.71 -3.17
C ILE A 113 7.85 13.68 -4.59
N PRO A 114 7.95 14.79 -5.37
CA PRO A 114 7.55 14.81 -6.77
C PRO A 114 8.27 13.74 -7.60
N ILE A 115 7.50 12.99 -8.40
CA ILE A 115 8.03 11.91 -9.27
C ILE A 115 8.27 12.45 -10.68
N TYR A 116 7.28 13.16 -11.25
CA TYR A 116 7.38 13.66 -12.59
C TYR A 116 8.08 15.03 -12.61
N LYS A 117 9.13 15.14 -13.42
CA LYS A 117 9.87 16.38 -13.65
C LYS A 117 9.69 16.81 -15.10
N TYR A 118 9.31 18.06 -15.27
CA TYR A 118 9.05 18.66 -16.59
C TYR A 118 10.13 19.68 -16.93
N THR A 119 11.16 19.19 -17.59
CA THR A 119 12.35 19.94 -17.99
C THR A 119 12.24 20.43 -19.44
N ALA A 120 13.24 21.19 -19.91
CA ALA A 120 13.32 21.62 -21.31
C ALA A 120 13.39 20.42 -22.28
N ASP A 121 14.05 19.34 -21.89
CA ASP A 121 14.17 18.12 -22.71
C ASP A 121 12.92 17.25 -22.66
N ASN A 122 12.13 17.37 -21.60
CA ASN A 122 10.87 16.65 -21.44
C ASN A 122 9.78 17.59 -20.90
N PRO A 123 9.28 18.54 -21.71
CA PRO A 123 8.29 19.52 -21.25
C PRO A 123 6.91 18.86 -21.01
N ALA A 124 6.12 19.48 -20.15
CA ALA A 124 4.72 19.14 -19.90
C ALA A 124 3.84 19.49 -21.09
N SER A 125 2.74 18.76 -21.27
CA SER A 125 1.61 19.23 -22.05
C SER A 125 0.86 20.35 -21.29
N PRO A 126 -0.11 21.05 -21.94
CA PRO A 126 -0.92 22.05 -21.25
C PRO A 126 -1.79 21.50 -20.10
N ILE A 127 -2.04 20.19 -20.07
CA ILE A 127 -2.81 19.51 -19.00
C ILE A 127 -2.04 18.26 -18.58
N PRO A 128 -0.93 18.41 -17.82
CA PRO A 128 -0.08 17.30 -17.42
C PRO A 128 -0.60 16.56 -16.19
N TYR A 129 -0.06 15.38 -15.95
CA TYR A 129 -0.13 14.73 -14.64
C TYR A 129 0.98 15.25 -13.72
N LEU A 130 0.61 15.71 -12.52
CA LEU A 130 1.53 15.94 -11.41
C LEU A 130 1.41 14.77 -10.45
N VAL A 131 2.52 14.10 -10.15
CA VAL A 131 2.55 12.86 -9.38
C VAL A 131 3.67 12.92 -8.35
N TRP A 132 3.42 12.37 -7.17
CA TRP A 132 4.37 12.33 -6.06
C TRP A 132 4.29 11.02 -5.28
N HIS A 133 5.33 10.70 -4.52
CA HIS A 133 5.26 9.63 -3.53
C HIS A 133 4.36 10.05 -2.38
N SER A 134 3.41 9.18 -2.03
CA SER A 134 2.57 9.39 -0.85
C SER A 134 3.41 9.35 0.43
N ILE A 135 2.92 9.97 1.47
CA ILE A 135 3.50 9.82 2.81
C ILE A 135 2.54 9.01 3.69
N PRO A 136 3.07 8.24 4.66
CA PRO A 136 2.22 7.61 5.67
C PRO A 136 1.27 8.63 6.30
N ASP A 137 0.05 8.23 6.59
CA ASP A 137 -0.99 9.03 7.25
C ASP A 137 -1.54 10.22 6.44
N GLY A 138 -1.05 10.45 5.22
CA GLY A 138 -1.61 11.43 4.29
C GLY A 138 -2.99 11.01 3.80
N VAL A 139 -4.04 11.76 4.19
CA VAL A 139 -5.44 11.47 3.81
C VAL A 139 -5.83 12.16 2.52
N LEU A 140 -5.38 13.38 2.36
CA LEU A 140 -5.57 14.20 1.18
C LEU A 140 -4.37 15.14 1.01
N TYR A 141 -4.31 15.81 -0.13
CA TYR A 141 -3.17 16.67 -0.46
C TYR A 141 -3.63 18.07 -0.83
N GLU A 142 -2.79 19.05 -0.50
CA GLU A 142 -2.90 20.40 -1.01
C GLU A 142 -1.80 20.66 -2.03
N LEU A 143 -2.24 20.90 -3.27
CA LEU A 143 -1.38 21.30 -4.38
C LEU A 143 -1.35 22.82 -4.47
N GLU A 144 -0.18 23.41 -4.61
CA GLU A 144 0.02 24.84 -4.89
C GLU A 144 0.74 25.02 -6.22
N LEU A 145 0.18 25.88 -7.09
CA LEU A 145 0.80 26.35 -8.33
C LEU A 145 1.35 27.76 -8.13
N LEU A 146 2.53 28.04 -8.66
CA LEU A 146 3.30 29.25 -8.42
C LEU A 146 3.82 29.85 -9.74
N SER A 147 3.96 31.19 -9.80
CA SER A 147 4.57 31.93 -10.91
C SER A 147 6.10 32.07 -10.80
N GLY A 148 6.70 31.57 -9.74
CA GLY A 148 8.13 31.59 -9.42
C GLY A 148 8.42 30.68 -8.25
N PRO A 149 9.67 30.59 -7.78
CA PRO A 149 10.00 29.84 -6.56
C PRO A 149 9.17 30.33 -5.37
N PRO A 150 8.83 29.46 -4.41
CA PRO A 150 8.13 29.87 -3.20
C PRO A 150 8.97 30.86 -2.35
N ASP A 151 8.31 31.66 -1.52
CA ASP A 151 9.00 32.57 -0.60
C ASP A 151 9.89 31.83 0.40
N GLU A 152 9.44 30.64 0.82
CA GLU A 152 10.14 29.76 1.76
C GLU A 152 9.98 28.30 1.33
N GLU A 153 11.09 27.57 1.39
CA GLU A 153 11.10 26.09 1.30
C GLU A 153 10.87 25.47 2.68
N ASN A 154 10.50 24.18 2.71
CA ASN A 154 10.27 23.43 3.95
C ASN A 154 9.28 24.09 4.93
N THR A 155 8.25 24.72 4.41
CA THR A 155 7.21 25.44 5.17
C THR A 155 5.85 24.72 5.09
N ILE A 156 4.97 25.04 6.04
CA ILE A 156 3.56 24.65 6.03
C ILE A 156 2.64 25.77 5.47
N THR A 157 3.20 26.89 5.02
CA THR A 157 2.41 28.02 4.53
C THR A 157 2.45 28.13 3.01
N LEU A 158 1.35 28.58 2.42
CA LEU A 158 1.31 28.98 1.00
C LEU A 158 2.23 30.16 0.76
N SER A 159 2.79 30.26 -0.44
CA SER A 159 3.58 31.41 -0.87
C SER A 159 2.73 32.68 -0.90
N LYS A 160 3.29 33.80 -0.49
CA LYS A 160 2.59 35.10 -0.49
C LYS A 160 2.78 35.86 -1.79
N THR A 161 3.98 35.75 -2.39
CA THR A 161 4.37 36.56 -3.56
C THR A 161 4.09 35.87 -4.87
N ASN A 162 4.33 34.59 -4.97
CA ASN A 162 4.28 33.81 -6.22
C ASN A 162 3.06 32.88 -6.33
N HIS A 163 2.14 32.91 -5.38
CA HIS A 163 0.94 32.07 -5.38
C HIS A 163 0.02 32.39 -6.59
N LEU A 164 -0.34 31.35 -7.35
CA LEU A 164 -1.31 31.44 -8.45
C LEU A 164 -2.64 30.78 -8.07
N MET A 165 -2.58 29.59 -7.54
CA MET A 165 -3.75 28.83 -7.07
C MET A 165 -3.34 27.72 -6.10
N SER A 166 -4.29 27.28 -5.28
CA SER A 166 -4.17 26.03 -4.53
C SER A 166 -5.46 25.24 -4.53
N THR A 167 -5.35 23.94 -4.31
CA THR A 167 -6.50 23.04 -4.15
C THR A 167 -6.22 21.98 -3.10
N GLN A 168 -7.21 21.75 -2.22
CA GLN A 168 -7.23 20.69 -1.21
C GLN A 168 -8.18 19.54 -1.60
N LYS A 169 -8.50 19.41 -2.88
CA LYS A 169 -9.42 18.37 -3.40
C LYS A 169 -8.68 17.24 -4.09
N VAL A 170 -7.50 16.89 -3.60
CA VAL A 170 -6.66 15.84 -4.17
C VAL A 170 -6.59 14.68 -3.18
N PHE A 171 -7.25 13.56 -3.53
CA PHE A 171 -7.41 12.36 -2.68
C PHE A 171 -6.54 11.19 -3.14
N THR A 172 -5.62 11.45 -4.07
CA THR A 172 -4.62 10.50 -4.57
C THR A 172 -3.25 11.16 -4.53
N ASN A 173 -2.19 10.39 -4.74
CA ASN A 173 -0.84 10.93 -4.84
C ASN A 173 -0.50 11.47 -6.24
N GLY A 174 -1.49 12.02 -6.93
CA GLY A 174 -1.35 12.71 -8.21
C GLY A 174 -2.66 13.30 -8.70
N ILE A 175 -2.55 14.15 -9.71
CA ILE A 175 -3.68 14.81 -10.37
C ILE A 175 -3.29 15.24 -11.79
N GLN A 176 -4.22 15.18 -12.72
CA GLN A 176 -4.10 15.87 -14.00
C GLN A 176 -4.64 17.30 -13.85
N ILE A 177 -3.81 18.31 -14.12
CA ILE A 177 -4.13 19.72 -13.87
C ILE A 177 -4.15 20.55 -15.16
N ASP A 178 -5.13 21.47 -15.28
CA ASP A 178 -5.21 22.41 -16.39
C ASP A 178 -4.32 23.63 -16.16
N LEU A 179 -3.22 23.73 -16.90
CA LEU A 179 -2.27 24.84 -16.86
C LEU A 179 -2.57 25.95 -17.87
N ARG A 180 -3.53 25.76 -18.80
CA ARG A 180 -3.86 26.72 -19.86
C ARG A 180 -4.15 28.14 -19.34
N PRO A 181 -4.84 28.34 -18.19
CA PRO A 181 -5.05 29.67 -17.62
C PRO A 181 -3.78 30.42 -17.20
N TYR A 182 -2.67 29.70 -17.04
CA TYR A 182 -1.40 30.20 -16.48
C TYR A 182 -0.24 30.21 -17.49
N LEU A 183 -0.49 29.86 -18.76
CA LEU A 183 0.57 29.79 -19.78
C LEU A 183 1.17 31.17 -20.15
N ASN A 184 0.54 32.26 -19.74
CA ASN A 184 1.10 33.62 -19.86
C ASN A 184 2.15 33.94 -18.80
N GLN A 185 2.32 33.11 -17.81
CA GLN A 185 3.35 33.30 -16.79
C GLN A 185 4.74 32.94 -17.36
N PRO A 186 5.79 33.72 -17.04
CA PRO A 186 7.13 33.46 -17.56
C PRO A 186 7.75 32.16 -17.02
N ARG A 187 7.29 31.72 -15.86
CA ARG A 187 7.68 30.46 -15.20
C ARG A 187 6.51 29.89 -14.45
N LEU A 188 6.44 28.57 -14.36
CA LEU A 188 5.49 27.87 -13.52
C LEU A 188 6.26 26.92 -12.59
N PHE A 189 5.80 26.86 -11.34
CA PHE A 189 6.29 25.94 -10.34
C PHE A 189 5.10 25.32 -9.63
N TRP A 190 5.29 24.16 -9.06
CA TRP A 190 4.32 23.50 -8.21
C TRP A 190 4.98 22.83 -7.01
N ARG A 191 4.22 22.70 -5.95
CA ARG A 191 4.57 21.92 -4.78
C ARG A 191 3.33 21.33 -4.14
N VAL A 192 3.50 20.33 -3.30
CA VAL A 192 2.40 19.60 -2.69
C VAL A 192 2.71 19.28 -1.23
N ARG A 193 1.70 19.24 -0.38
CA ARG A 193 1.79 18.74 0.99
C ARG A 193 0.64 17.81 1.32
N ALA A 194 0.85 16.91 2.28
CA ALA A 194 -0.21 16.06 2.81
C ALA A 194 -1.00 16.76 3.92
N LEU A 195 -2.25 16.39 4.03
CA LEU A 195 -3.17 16.86 5.06
C LEU A 195 -3.85 15.66 5.73
N ASN A 196 -4.21 15.83 7.01
CA ASN A 196 -5.08 14.90 7.73
C ASN A 196 -6.57 15.13 7.40
N LEU A 197 -7.47 14.35 8.02
CA LEU A 197 -8.93 14.49 7.84
C LEU A 197 -9.48 15.87 8.23
N ARG A 198 -8.80 16.60 9.12
CA ARG A 198 -9.16 17.96 9.53
C ARG A 198 -8.57 19.03 8.63
N LYS A 199 -7.89 18.61 7.55
CA LYS A 199 -7.14 19.46 6.61
C LYS A 199 -5.96 20.20 7.27
N GLU A 200 -5.43 19.66 8.33
CA GLU A 200 -4.22 20.16 8.97
C GLU A 200 -2.99 19.54 8.29
N PRO A 201 -1.90 20.30 8.09
CA PRO A 201 -0.70 19.81 7.45
C PRO A 201 -0.05 18.65 8.21
N ILE A 202 0.33 17.60 7.45
CA ILE A 202 1.23 16.55 7.90
C ILE A 202 2.59 16.80 7.26
N GLY A 203 3.58 17.14 8.07
CA GLY A 203 4.90 17.55 7.55
C GLY A 203 4.86 18.90 6.82
N VAL A 204 5.71 19.05 5.81
CA VAL A 204 5.90 20.30 5.06
C VAL A 204 5.57 20.13 3.58
N PHE A 205 5.52 21.24 2.84
CA PHE A 205 5.46 21.19 1.38
C PHE A 205 6.68 20.45 0.80
N SER A 206 6.46 19.76 -0.31
CA SER A 206 7.55 19.24 -1.15
C SER A 206 8.47 20.38 -1.61
N THR A 207 9.66 20.04 -2.05
CA THR A 207 10.47 20.96 -2.87
C THR A 207 9.65 21.41 -4.06
N ALA A 208 9.72 22.71 -4.37
CA ALA A 208 9.00 23.26 -5.53
C ALA A 208 9.71 22.82 -6.83
N GLU A 209 8.93 22.19 -7.72
CA GLU A 209 9.41 21.74 -9.03
C GLU A 209 8.98 22.73 -10.11
N GLN A 210 9.91 23.12 -10.99
CA GLN A 210 9.58 23.94 -12.15
C GLN A 210 8.87 23.09 -13.21
N ILE A 211 7.85 23.68 -13.86
CA ILE A 211 7.14 23.05 -14.98
C ILE A 211 7.49 23.80 -16.26
N MET A 212 8.23 23.15 -17.14
CA MET A 212 8.42 23.62 -18.52
C MET A 212 7.26 23.10 -19.37
N VAL A 213 6.47 24.00 -19.98
CA VAL A 213 5.28 23.63 -20.76
C VAL A 213 5.55 23.83 -22.25
N ASP A 214 5.23 22.81 -23.05
CA ASP A 214 5.13 22.90 -24.50
C ASP A 214 3.66 22.80 -24.91
N SER A 215 3.10 23.90 -25.38
CA SER A 215 1.69 23.97 -25.79
C SER A 215 1.34 23.13 -27.01
N SER A 216 2.34 22.66 -27.77
CA SER A 216 2.14 21.78 -28.92
C SER A 216 2.08 20.30 -28.52
N LYS A 217 2.51 19.96 -27.30
CA LYS A 217 2.56 18.59 -26.81
C LYS A 217 1.12 18.04 -26.60
N PRO A 218 0.82 16.81 -27.05
CA PRO A 218 -0.52 16.27 -26.89
C PRO A 218 -0.88 16.10 -25.41
N ILE A 219 -2.11 16.43 -25.08
CA ILE A 219 -2.65 16.24 -23.73
C ILE A 219 -2.80 14.74 -23.48
N PRO A 220 -2.32 14.21 -22.34
CA PRO A 220 -2.56 12.84 -21.94
C PRO A 220 -4.08 12.54 -21.90
N ASN A 221 -4.52 11.59 -22.69
CA ASN A 221 -5.94 11.28 -22.91
C ASN A 221 -6.35 9.92 -22.33
N LYS A 222 -5.59 9.40 -21.38
CA LYS A 222 -5.85 8.14 -20.68
C LYS A 222 -5.59 8.30 -19.18
N PRO A 223 -6.35 7.61 -18.31
CA PRO A 223 -6.05 7.56 -16.88
C PRO A 223 -4.65 6.98 -16.66
N LEU A 224 -3.96 7.51 -15.65
CA LEU A 224 -2.65 7.02 -15.22
C LEU A 224 -2.85 6.02 -14.09
N LEU A 225 -2.31 4.81 -14.21
CA LEU A 225 -2.37 3.82 -13.15
C LEU A 225 -1.50 4.24 -11.96
N ASN A 226 -2.03 4.01 -10.75
CA ASN A 226 -1.35 4.42 -9.53
C ASN A 226 -0.63 3.23 -8.88
N ASN A 227 0.56 2.94 -9.34
CA ASN A 227 1.44 1.89 -8.83
C ASN A 227 2.80 2.42 -8.31
N PHE A 228 2.88 3.73 -8.02
CA PHE A 228 4.12 4.41 -7.67
C PHE A 228 4.68 4.04 -6.30
N ASP A 229 3.79 3.68 -5.34
CA ASP A 229 4.14 3.35 -3.97
C ASP A 229 3.89 1.86 -3.64
N VAL A 230 4.01 0.99 -4.64
CA VAL A 230 3.83 -0.45 -4.45
C VAL A 230 4.99 -1.01 -3.61
N MET A 231 4.63 -1.68 -2.53
CA MET A 231 5.61 -2.32 -1.65
C MET A 231 6.30 -3.51 -2.31
N PRO A 232 7.62 -3.67 -2.10
CA PRO A 232 8.34 -4.83 -2.63
C PRO A 232 7.76 -6.15 -2.14
N GLY A 233 7.52 -7.08 -3.06
CA GLY A 233 7.08 -8.44 -2.74
C GLY A 233 5.62 -8.58 -2.36
N PHE A 234 4.80 -7.51 -2.41
CA PHE A 234 3.38 -7.67 -2.19
C PHE A 234 2.73 -8.52 -3.27
N LYS A 235 1.61 -9.17 -2.91
CA LYS A 235 0.76 -9.93 -3.83
C LYS A 235 -0.67 -9.42 -3.72
N GLN A 236 -1.38 -9.42 -4.85
CA GLN A 236 -2.80 -9.08 -4.85
C GLN A 236 -3.59 -10.00 -3.90
N PRO A 237 -4.56 -9.48 -3.14
CA PRO A 237 -5.52 -10.30 -2.41
C PRO A 237 -6.39 -11.11 -3.38
N ILE A 238 -7.12 -12.12 -2.89
CA ILE A 238 -8.05 -12.87 -3.76
C ILE A 238 -9.19 -12.00 -4.31
N TYR A 239 -9.47 -10.87 -3.66
CA TYR A 239 -10.33 -9.78 -4.14
C TYR A 239 -9.44 -8.65 -4.65
N PRO A 240 -8.99 -8.65 -5.93
CA PRO A 240 -7.96 -7.77 -6.42
C PRO A 240 -8.36 -6.30 -6.34
N VAL A 241 -7.37 -5.45 -6.11
CA VAL A 241 -7.53 -4.01 -5.90
C VAL A 241 -6.90 -3.23 -7.04
N PHE A 242 -7.54 -2.13 -7.42
CA PHE A 242 -7.20 -1.31 -8.57
C PHE A 242 -7.17 0.16 -8.19
N HIS A 243 -6.12 0.89 -8.59
CA HIS A 243 -5.91 2.29 -8.26
C HIS A 243 -5.47 3.08 -9.50
N TRP A 244 -5.92 4.33 -9.60
CA TRP A 244 -5.51 5.24 -10.68
C TRP A 244 -5.48 6.69 -10.21
N ILE A 245 -4.77 7.53 -10.96
CA ILE A 245 -4.73 8.98 -10.77
C ILE A 245 -5.89 9.61 -11.56
N PRO A 246 -6.64 10.55 -10.95
CA PRO A 246 -7.77 11.18 -11.60
C PRO A 246 -7.37 11.94 -12.88
N MET A 247 -8.17 11.74 -13.93
CA MET A 247 -8.04 12.41 -15.20
C MET A 247 -8.89 13.68 -15.22
N PHE A 248 -8.35 14.76 -15.79
CA PHE A 248 -9.07 16.03 -15.92
C PHE A 248 -10.35 15.88 -16.74
N GLY A 249 -11.48 16.39 -16.20
CA GLY A 249 -12.78 16.33 -16.84
C GLY A 249 -13.52 14.99 -16.74
N ALA A 250 -12.95 14.00 -16.03
CA ALA A 250 -13.65 12.73 -15.78
C ALA A 250 -14.69 12.89 -14.66
N ASP A 251 -15.89 12.39 -14.87
CA ASP A 251 -16.94 12.35 -13.85
C ASP A 251 -16.96 11.01 -13.10
N ARG A 252 -16.60 9.93 -13.79
CA ARG A 252 -16.54 8.56 -13.25
C ARG A 252 -15.56 7.73 -14.07
N TYR A 253 -15.33 6.49 -13.63
CA TYR A 253 -14.40 5.57 -14.27
C TYR A 253 -15.05 4.22 -14.50
N GLU A 254 -14.66 3.53 -15.57
CA GLU A 254 -14.97 2.14 -15.80
C GLU A 254 -13.68 1.33 -15.73
N VAL A 255 -13.61 0.41 -14.77
CA VAL A 255 -12.51 -0.55 -14.63
C VAL A 255 -12.93 -1.85 -15.26
N GLU A 256 -12.03 -2.50 -16.02
CA GLU A 256 -12.24 -3.86 -16.51
C GLU A 256 -11.08 -4.77 -16.16
N LEU A 257 -11.43 -5.98 -15.73
CA LEU A 257 -10.51 -7.09 -15.49
C LEU A 257 -10.66 -8.12 -16.62
N MET A 258 -9.54 -8.66 -17.06
CA MET A 258 -9.44 -9.55 -18.22
C MET A 258 -8.66 -10.81 -17.86
N ALA A 259 -9.07 -11.95 -18.45
CA ALA A 259 -8.36 -13.23 -18.35
C ALA A 259 -7.25 -13.39 -19.42
N GLN A 260 -7.22 -12.51 -20.41
CA GLN A 260 -6.22 -12.44 -21.47
C GLN A 260 -5.93 -10.96 -21.78
N PRO A 261 -4.79 -10.61 -22.40
CA PRO A 261 -4.49 -9.24 -22.80
C PRO A 261 -5.64 -8.65 -23.65
N PRO A 262 -5.86 -7.33 -23.62
CA PRO A 262 -6.82 -6.71 -24.52
C PRO A 262 -6.42 -6.95 -25.98
N VAL A 263 -7.40 -7.03 -26.87
CA VAL A 263 -7.12 -7.18 -28.31
C VAL A 263 -6.35 -5.97 -28.85
N GLU A 264 -6.61 -4.80 -28.30
CA GLU A 264 -5.98 -3.55 -28.68
C GLU A 264 -5.73 -2.69 -27.43
N GLU A 265 -4.50 -2.21 -27.26
CA GLU A 265 -4.12 -1.30 -26.17
C GLU A 265 -4.64 0.12 -26.44
N ASN A 266 -4.90 0.85 -25.38
CA ASN A 266 -5.26 2.27 -25.40
C ASN A 266 -6.40 2.62 -26.39
N ASN A 267 -7.37 1.75 -26.53
CA ASN A 267 -8.56 1.96 -27.36
C ASN A 267 -9.75 2.48 -26.52
N THR A 268 -10.89 2.73 -27.17
CA THR A 268 -12.12 3.20 -26.54
C THR A 268 -13.14 2.09 -26.29
N VAL A 269 -12.87 0.86 -26.72
CA VAL A 269 -13.84 -0.25 -26.73
C VAL A 269 -13.47 -1.30 -25.69
N ALA A 270 -14.48 -1.81 -24.99
CA ALA A 270 -14.30 -2.95 -24.08
C ALA A 270 -13.79 -4.18 -24.83
N THR A 271 -12.85 -4.91 -24.24
CA THR A 271 -12.33 -6.13 -24.86
C THR A 271 -13.31 -7.31 -24.71
N PRO A 272 -13.36 -8.24 -25.69
CA PRO A 272 -14.11 -9.49 -25.54
C PRO A 272 -13.51 -10.41 -24.45
N HIS A 273 -12.27 -10.17 -24.01
CA HIS A 273 -11.60 -10.93 -22.93
C HIS A 273 -12.02 -10.47 -21.52
N ARG A 274 -12.97 -9.54 -21.42
CA ARG A 274 -13.47 -8.98 -20.16
C ARG A 274 -14.09 -10.09 -19.30
N ALA A 275 -13.53 -10.30 -18.12
CA ALA A 275 -14.05 -11.22 -17.10
C ALA A 275 -14.93 -10.50 -16.06
N TRP A 276 -14.67 -9.21 -15.84
CA TRP A 276 -15.39 -8.37 -14.90
C TRP A 276 -15.25 -6.89 -15.27
N ALA A 277 -16.21 -6.07 -14.88
CA ALA A 277 -16.13 -4.63 -15.00
C ALA A 277 -16.96 -3.95 -13.91
N LYS A 278 -16.52 -2.74 -13.52
CA LYS A 278 -17.19 -1.89 -12.52
C LYS A 278 -17.12 -0.42 -12.92
N THR A 279 -18.25 0.25 -12.79
CA THR A 279 -18.28 1.72 -12.84
C THR A 279 -18.06 2.28 -11.45
N VAL A 280 -17.11 3.20 -11.32
CA VAL A 280 -16.69 3.83 -10.07
C VAL A 280 -16.98 5.32 -10.13
N THR A 281 -17.70 5.81 -9.12
CA THR A 281 -18.06 7.22 -8.94
C THR A 281 -17.50 7.70 -7.59
N ASP A 282 -17.00 8.91 -7.54
CA ASP A 282 -16.48 9.54 -6.31
C ASP A 282 -15.30 8.79 -5.64
N SER A 283 -14.62 7.91 -6.39
CA SER A 283 -13.42 7.22 -5.93
C SER A 283 -12.44 7.00 -7.08
N PHE A 284 -11.17 6.82 -6.74
CA PHE A 284 -10.07 6.55 -7.68
C PHE A 284 -9.43 5.20 -7.39
N SER A 285 -10.19 4.34 -6.74
CA SER A 285 -9.85 2.96 -6.44
C SER A 285 -11.10 2.10 -6.35
N CYS A 286 -10.96 0.81 -6.61
CA CYS A 286 -11.99 -0.19 -6.34
C CYS A 286 -11.35 -1.56 -6.19
N TYR A 287 -12.17 -2.54 -5.84
CA TYR A 287 -11.79 -3.95 -5.87
C TYR A 287 -12.83 -4.77 -6.63
N ASP A 288 -12.39 -5.93 -7.15
CA ASP A 288 -13.28 -6.92 -7.73
C ASP A 288 -13.99 -7.68 -6.59
N GLU A 289 -15.31 -7.67 -6.59
CA GLU A 289 -16.13 -8.35 -5.58
C GLU A 289 -16.14 -9.87 -5.72
N TYR A 290 -15.56 -10.41 -6.79
CA TYR A 290 -15.45 -11.85 -7.04
C TYR A 290 -14.02 -12.32 -6.78
N PRO A 291 -13.85 -13.36 -5.98
CA PRO A 291 -12.52 -13.84 -5.61
C PRO A 291 -11.80 -14.46 -6.82
N ARG A 292 -10.56 -14.08 -7.05
CA ARG A 292 -9.68 -14.63 -8.09
C ARG A 292 -8.80 -15.72 -7.47
N ARG A 293 -9.25 -16.97 -7.58
CA ARG A 293 -8.62 -18.16 -6.95
C ARG A 293 -7.88 -19.06 -7.96
N TYR A 294 -8.18 -18.92 -9.24
CA TYR A 294 -7.56 -19.74 -10.27
C TYR A 294 -6.21 -19.16 -10.67
N ALA A 295 -5.19 -20.02 -10.62
CA ALA A 295 -3.84 -19.67 -11.03
C ALA A 295 -3.80 -19.13 -12.45
N GLY A 296 -3.04 -18.08 -12.65
CA GLY A 296 -2.88 -17.47 -13.96
C GLY A 296 -2.56 -15.99 -13.88
N LYS A 297 -2.25 -15.44 -15.04
CA LYS A 297 -2.01 -14.02 -15.21
C LYS A 297 -3.30 -13.32 -15.57
N TYR A 298 -3.64 -12.29 -14.82
CA TYR A 298 -4.78 -11.41 -15.02
C TYR A 298 -4.31 -10.06 -15.49
N TYR A 299 -5.17 -9.36 -16.23
CA TYR A 299 -4.91 -8.06 -16.84
C TYR A 299 -6.02 -7.10 -16.43
N TRP A 300 -5.70 -5.85 -16.21
CA TRP A 300 -6.71 -4.85 -15.93
C TRP A 300 -6.34 -3.49 -16.48
N ARG A 301 -7.34 -2.67 -16.74
CA ARG A 301 -7.20 -1.29 -17.19
C ARG A 301 -8.44 -0.47 -16.81
N VAL A 302 -8.33 0.83 -16.91
CA VAL A 302 -9.39 1.79 -16.53
C VAL A 302 -9.56 2.85 -17.61
N ARG A 303 -10.79 3.32 -17.82
CA ARG A 303 -11.09 4.48 -18.67
C ARG A 303 -11.92 5.49 -17.94
N ALA A 304 -11.77 6.79 -18.30
CA ALA A 304 -12.60 7.86 -17.83
C ALA A 304 -13.90 7.94 -18.65
N VAL A 305 -15.01 8.28 -18.00
CA VAL A 305 -16.31 8.51 -18.65
C VAL A 305 -16.98 9.75 -18.06
N ASN A 306 -17.78 10.42 -18.88
CA ASN A 306 -18.57 11.56 -18.45
C ASN A 306 -19.90 11.11 -17.81
N LEU A 307 -20.71 12.08 -17.34
CA LEU A 307 -22.03 11.83 -16.74
C LEU A 307 -23.00 11.11 -17.68
N LYS A 308 -22.84 11.26 -19.00
CA LYS A 308 -23.66 10.57 -20.01
C LYS A 308 -23.20 9.14 -20.27
N GLY A 309 -22.06 8.72 -19.69
CA GLY A 309 -21.45 7.40 -19.96
C GLY A 309 -20.58 7.37 -21.22
N GLU A 310 -20.32 8.53 -21.85
CA GLU A 310 -19.44 8.61 -23.02
C GLU A 310 -17.97 8.57 -22.56
N THR A 311 -17.13 7.83 -23.29
CA THR A 311 -15.71 7.70 -22.98
C THR A 311 -14.98 9.02 -23.17
N ILE A 312 -14.16 9.41 -22.21
CA ILE A 312 -13.21 10.51 -22.30
C ILE A 312 -11.82 9.91 -22.58
N GLY A 313 -11.29 10.18 -23.78
CA GLY A 313 -10.01 9.64 -24.18
C GLY A 313 -10.06 8.13 -24.45
N VAL A 314 -9.05 7.39 -23.98
CA VAL A 314 -8.88 5.97 -24.18
C VAL A 314 -8.68 5.23 -22.87
N PHE A 315 -8.69 3.89 -22.90
CA PHE A 315 -8.26 3.09 -21.74
C PHE A 315 -6.81 3.38 -21.36
N SER A 316 -6.51 3.27 -20.06
CA SER A 316 -5.14 3.29 -19.54
C SER A 316 -4.27 2.22 -20.21
N ASP A 317 -2.97 2.27 -19.94
CA ASP A 317 -2.11 1.11 -20.17
C ASP A 317 -2.65 -0.07 -19.36
N THR A 318 -2.40 -1.29 -19.88
CA THR A 318 -2.81 -2.51 -19.20
C THR A 318 -1.78 -2.89 -18.14
N ASP A 319 -2.21 -3.05 -16.89
CA ASP A 319 -1.40 -3.62 -15.82
C ASP A 319 -1.78 -5.08 -15.57
N THR A 320 -0.92 -5.80 -14.86
CA THR A 320 -1.06 -7.25 -14.68
C THR A 320 -0.73 -7.67 -13.24
N PHE A 321 -1.38 -8.75 -12.81
CA PHE A 321 -1.00 -9.48 -11.60
C PHE A 321 -1.12 -10.99 -11.82
N GLU A 322 -0.44 -11.75 -10.98
CA GLU A 322 -0.46 -13.21 -11.04
C GLU A 322 -1.13 -13.78 -9.79
N VAL A 323 -1.99 -14.76 -10.01
CA VAL A 323 -2.52 -15.64 -8.95
C VAL A 323 -1.73 -16.94 -9.00
N GLU A 324 -1.07 -17.25 -7.89
CA GLU A 324 -0.25 -18.45 -7.78
C GLU A 324 -1.09 -19.72 -7.72
N ASN A 325 -0.50 -20.82 -8.19
CA ASN A 325 -1.10 -22.13 -8.02
C ASN A 325 -0.73 -22.71 -6.67
N HIS A 326 -1.72 -22.85 -5.81
CA HIS A 326 -1.55 -23.47 -4.49
C HIS A 326 -1.79 -24.99 -4.58
N LEU A 327 -0.86 -25.71 -5.22
CA LEU A 327 -0.87 -27.19 -5.27
C LEU A 327 -0.69 -27.83 -3.89
N THR A 328 -0.06 -27.10 -2.96
CA THR A 328 0.12 -27.52 -1.57
C THR A 328 -0.62 -26.54 -0.65
N ARG A 329 -1.06 -27.04 0.50
CA ARG A 329 -1.69 -26.19 1.53
C ARG A 329 -0.74 -25.04 1.88
N PRO A 330 -1.15 -23.77 1.74
CA PRO A 330 -0.32 -22.64 2.12
C PRO A 330 -0.17 -22.61 3.65
N PHE A 331 0.97 -22.11 4.13
CA PHE A 331 1.25 -22.01 5.56
C PHE A 331 0.20 -21.18 6.30
N ALA A 332 -0.17 -20.02 5.73
CA ALA A 332 -1.15 -19.14 6.33
C ALA A 332 -2.05 -18.45 5.31
N ALA A 333 -3.24 -18.10 5.75
CA ALA A 333 -4.11 -17.14 5.09
C ALA A 333 -4.70 -16.19 6.12
N ALA A 334 -5.03 -14.96 5.70
CA ALA A 334 -5.63 -13.93 6.53
C ALA A 334 -7.06 -13.65 6.05
N PHE A 335 -8.02 -13.86 6.92
CA PHE A 335 -9.45 -13.81 6.66
C PHE A 335 -10.11 -12.73 7.51
N GLY A 336 -10.83 -11.81 6.88
CA GLY A 336 -11.46 -10.71 7.60
C GLY A 336 -12.07 -9.64 6.68
N ASP A 337 -12.30 -8.49 7.27
CA ASP A 337 -12.92 -7.33 6.63
C ASP A 337 -11.89 -6.40 5.94
N SER A 338 -12.22 -5.11 5.81
CA SER A 338 -11.36 -4.09 5.20
C SER A 338 -9.99 -3.95 5.88
N ILE A 339 -9.90 -4.21 7.19
CA ILE A 339 -8.63 -4.13 7.92
C ILE A 339 -7.63 -5.17 7.40
N THR A 340 -8.11 -6.35 7.07
CA THR A 340 -7.31 -7.42 6.45
C THR A 340 -7.08 -7.17 4.96
N HIS A 341 -8.14 -6.78 4.23
CA HIS A 341 -8.10 -6.59 2.78
C HIS A 341 -7.07 -5.54 2.34
N GLY A 342 -6.96 -4.42 3.08
CA GLY A 342 -6.08 -3.32 2.77
C GLY A 342 -6.81 -1.97 2.83
N GLY A 343 -7.89 -1.90 3.60
CA GLY A 343 -8.59 -0.64 3.88
C GLY A 343 -7.72 0.24 4.75
N GLY A 344 -7.53 1.47 4.31
CA GLY A 344 -6.80 2.51 5.02
C GLY A 344 -7.68 3.74 5.22
N ALA A 345 -7.06 4.89 5.46
CA ALA A 345 -7.72 6.17 5.56
C ALA A 345 -8.55 6.49 4.30
N VAL A 346 -9.41 7.47 4.37
CA VAL A 346 -10.42 7.82 3.34
C VAL A 346 -9.85 7.93 1.92
N SER A 347 -8.60 8.38 1.76
CA SER A 347 -7.94 8.50 0.45
C SER A 347 -7.45 7.18 -0.15
N PHE A 348 -7.47 6.09 0.61
CA PHE A 348 -6.97 4.77 0.19
C PHE A 348 -8.04 3.68 0.23
N SER A 349 -9.29 4.08 0.29
CA SER A 349 -10.42 3.15 0.26
C SER A 349 -10.71 2.69 -1.18
N PRO A 350 -11.14 1.45 -1.39
CA PRO A 350 -11.43 0.47 -0.36
C PRO A 350 -10.18 -0.26 0.13
N CYS A 351 -9.07 -0.21 -0.59
CA CYS A 351 -7.90 -1.00 -0.28
C CYS A 351 -6.65 -0.53 -1.05
N SER A 352 -5.56 -0.55 -0.32
CA SER A 352 -4.20 -0.46 -0.85
C SER A 352 -3.35 -1.43 -0.06
N MET A 353 -2.44 -2.13 -0.70
CA MET A 353 -1.67 -3.20 -0.04
C MET A 353 -0.75 -2.71 1.07
N GLN A 354 -0.33 -1.44 1.04
CA GLN A 354 0.39 -0.82 2.16
C GLN A 354 -0.46 -0.77 3.46
N TYR A 355 -1.78 -0.78 3.31
CA TYR A 355 -2.74 -0.78 4.41
C TYR A 355 -3.25 -2.18 4.78
N SER A 356 -2.62 -3.25 4.29
CA SER A 356 -2.82 -4.61 4.77
C SER A 356 -1.66 -5.05 5.66
N TYR A 357 -1.96 -5.53 6.87
CA TYR A 357 -0.93 -6.07 7.74
C TYR A 357 -0.24 -7.31 7.15
N THR A 358 -0.89 -8.01 6.20
CA THR A 358 -0.30 -9.17 5.53
C THR A 358 0.95 -8.81 4.73
N THR A 359 1.09 -7.55 4.30
CA THR A 359 2.27 -7.04 3.61
C THR A 359 3.52 -7.06 4.49
N TYR A 360 3.35 -6.94 5.81
CA TYR A 360 4.45 -6.82 6.79
C TYR A 360 4.69 -8.09 7.61
N LEU A 361 4.01 -9.19 7.30
CA LEU A 361 4.28 -10.47 7.94
C LEU A 361 5.63 -11.03 7.46
N ASP A 362 6.38 -11.66 8.36
CA ASP A 362 7.67 -12.28 8.06
C ASP A 362 7.55 -13.71 7.48
N PHE A 363 6.33 -14.10 7.17
CA PHE A 363 5.98 -15.35 6.50
C PHE A 363 4.89 -15.07 5.43
N PRO A 364 4.80 -15.88 4.39
CA PRO A 364 3.80 -15.70 3.35
C PRO A 364 2.39 -16.02 3.89
N ALA A 365 1.44 -15.11 3.65
CA ALA A 365 0.03 -15.29 3.95
C ALA A 365 -0.83 -14.86 2.75
N ILE A 366 -1.82 -15.69 2.38
CA ILE A 366 -2.79 -15.32 1.35
C ILE A 366 -3.80 -14.37 1.97
N ASN A 367 -3.98 -13.20 1.36
CA ASN A 367 -4.99 -12.25 1.80
C ASN A 367 -6.38 -12.62 1.25
N ILE A 368 -7.27 -13.07 2.15
CA ILE A 368 -8.69 -13.40 1.90
C ILE A 368 -9.61 -12.35 2.55
N GLY A 369 -9.12 -11.15 2.81
CA GLY A 369 -9.92 -10.04 3.32
C GLY A 369 -10.90 -9.53 2.26
N ARG A 370 -12.08 -9.08 2.68
CA ARG A 370 -13.06 -8.40 1.81
C ARG A 370 -13.61 -7.16 2.51
N SER A 371 -13.37 -6.00 1.89
CA SER A 371 -13.82 -4.72 2.44
C SER A 371 -15.34 -4.66 2.60
N GLY A 372 -15.78 -4.15 3.74
CA GLY A 372 -17.20 -4.01 4.07
C GLY A 372 -17.84 -5.20 4.79
N ASP A 373 -17.13 -6.33 4.96
CA ASP A 373 -17.69 -7.50 5.61
C ASP A 373 -18.08 -7.25 7.08
N THR A 374 -19.26 -7.73 7.44
CA THR A 374 -19.61 -8.02 8.83
C THR A 374 -19.14 -9.44 9.20
N SER A 375 -19.21 -9.80 10.49
CA SER A 375 -18.89 -11.18 10.94
C SER A 375 -19.76 -12.23 10.23
N LYS A 376 -21.04 -11.92 10.04
CA LYS A 376 -21.98 -12.78 9.32
C LYS A 376 -21.58 -12.98 7.85
N MET A 377 -21.24 -11.91 7.15
CA MET A 377 -20.80 -11.99 5.75
C MET A 377 -19.51 -12.81 5.63
N SER A 378 -18.58 -12.65 6.59
CA SER A 378 -17.36 -13.49 6.65
C SER A 378 -17.72 -14.98 6.87
N LEU A 379 -18.63 -15.29 7.80
CA LEU A 379 -19.08 -16.66 8.02
C LEU A 379 -19.71 -17.26 6.76
N ASP A 380 -20.55 -16.49 6.07
CA ASP A 380 -21.29 -16.97 4.89
C ASP A 380 -20.37 -17.32 3.71
N ARG A 381 -19.27 -16.56 3.51
CA ARG A 381 -18.32 -16.83 2.41
C ARG A 381 -17.19 -17.79 2.79
N PHE A 382 -17.17 -18.32 4.00
CA PHE A 382 -16.07 -19.17 4.47
C PHE A 382 -15.85 -20.39 3.57
N ASP A 383 -16.92 -21.11 3.22
CA ASP A 383 -16.83 -22.33 2.44
C ASP A 383 -16.33 -22.07 1.01
N ASP A 384 -16.73 -20.94 0.44
CA ASP A 384 -16.32 -20.56 -0.90
C ASP A 384 -14.90 -20.02 -0.97
N ASP A 385 -14.41 -19.33 0.05
CA ASP A 385 -13.13 -18.63 0.01
C ASP A 385 -12.00 -19.36 0.74
N VAL A 386 -12.30 -19.96 1.88
CA VAL A 386 -11.28 -20.60 2.72
C VAL A 386 -11.05 -22.06 2.36
N LEU A 387 -12.14 -22.84 2.14
CA LEU A 387 -12.00 -24.28 1.90
C LEU A 387 -11.26 -24.64 0.61
N PRO A 388 -11.40 -23.91 -0.50
CA PRO A 388 -10.62 -24.18 -1.71
C PRO A 388 -9.10 -23.97 -1.52
N ILE A 389 -8.70 -23.06 -0.63
CA ILE A 389 -7.31 -22.76 -0.31
C ILE A 389 -6.82 -23.71 0.79
N LYS A 390 -7.67 -23.97 1.77
CA LYS A 390 -7.44 -24.86 2.92
C LYS A 390 -6.07 -24.62 3.59
N PRO A 391 -5.80 -23.40 4.11
CA PRO A 391 -4.49 -23.09 4.70
C PRO A 391 -4.22 -23.94 5.94
N VAL A 392 -2.95 -24.07 6.33
CA VAL A 392 -2.58 -24.71 7.61
C VAL A 392 -3.07 -23.86 8.77
N ASN A 393 -2.88 -22.53 8.69
CA ASN A 393 -3.26 -21.56 9.69
C ASN A 393 -4.16 -20.50 9.05
N LEU A 394 -5.29 -20.16 9.70
CA LEU A 394 -6.17 -19.08 9.30
C LEU A 394 -6.15 -17.97 10.34
N ILE A 395 -5.59 -16.82 9.99
CA ILE A 395 -5.59 -15.60 10.82
C ILE A 395 -6.95 -14.93 10.62
N ILE A 396 -7.73 -14.75 11.69
CA ILE A 396 -9.12 -14.29 11.62
C ILE A 396 -9.26 -12.95 12.33
N LEU A 397 -9.67 -11.91 11.56
CA LEU A 397 -9.99 -10.58 12.07
C LEU A 397 -11.26 -10.07 11.38
N THR A 398 -12.41 -10.28 11.99
CA THR A 398 -13.72 -9.81 11.48
C THR A 398 -14.62 -9.39 12.63
N GLY A 399 -15.49 -8.40 12.38
CA GLY A 399 -16.41 -7.88 13.37
C GLY A 399 -16.23 -6.39 13.67
N SER A 400 -15.18 -5.73 13.17
CA SER A 400 -14.94 -4.30 13.39
C SER A 400 -16.10 -3.45 12.86
N ASN A 401 -16.66 -3.79 11.71
CA ASN A 401 -17.86 -3.13 11.16
C ASN A 401 -19.10 -3.32 12.04
N CYS A 402 -19.20 -4.45 12.74
CA CYS A 402 -20.33 -4.77 13.61
C CYS A 402 -20.37 -3.89 14.87
N LEU A 403 -19.23 -3.34 15.29
CA LEU A 403 -19.17 -2.41 16.43
C LEU A 403 -19.94 -1.12 16.16
N ARG A 404 -20.05 -0.71 14.90
CA ARG A 404 -20.70 0.54 14.49
C ARG A 404 -22.22 0.43 14.37
N ASP A 405 -22.75 -0.77 14.16
CA ASP A 405 -24.16 -1.02 13.90
C ASP A 405 -24.91 -1.37 15.20
N SER A 406 -25.91 -0.58 15.54
CA SER A 406 -26.74 -0.78 16.74
C SER A 406 -27.65 -2.03 16.69
N TYR A 407 -27.92 -2.57 15.50
CA TYR A 407 -28.73 -3.78 15.33
C TYR A 407 -27.90 -5.06 15.49
N ILE A 408 -26.57 -4.99 15.41
CA ILE A 408 -25.69 -6.15 15.57
C ILE A 408 -25.20 -6.21 17.01
N THR A 409 -25.58 -7.25 17.76
CA THR A 409 -25.17 -7.45 19.15
C THR A 409 -23.82 -8.18 19.24
N ALA A 410 -23.18 -8.11 20.42
CA ALA A 410 -21.95 -8.87 20.65
C ALA A 410 -22.18 -10.38 20.53
N GLU A 411 -23.33 -10.86 20.98
CA GLU A 411 -23.71 -12.27 20.94
C GLU A 411 -23.84 -12.78 19.50
N MET A 412 -24.38 -11.95 18.57
CA MET A 412 -24.44 -12.29 17.14
C MET A 412 -23.03 -12.44 16.56
N VAL A 413 -22.14 -11.48 16.84
CA VAL A 413 -20.75 -11.55 16.37
C VAL A 413 -20.02 -12.76 16.95
N ILE A 414 -20.22 -13.05 18.23
CA ILE A 414 -19.64 -14.23 18.90
C ILE A 414 -20.15 -15.53 18.26
N ALA A 415 -21.43 -15.62 17.92
CA ALA A 415 -22.00 -16.79 17.25
C ALA A 415 -21.38 -16.98 15.85
N ASP A 416 -21.20 -15.90 15.09
CA ASP A 416 -20.54 -15.95 13.77
C ASP A 416 -19.07 -16.40 13.90
N LEU A 417 -18.33 -15.83 14.86
CA LEU A 417 -16.93 -16.19 15.12
C LEU A 417 -16.80 -17.65 15.58
N GLU A 418 -17.74 -18.15 16.42
CA GLU A 418 -17.78 -19.57 16.78
C GLU A 418 -18.04 -20.44 15.56
N GLY A 419 -18.95 -20.03 14.67
CA GLY A 419 -19.23 -20.73 13.42
C GLY A 419 -17.96 -20.83 12.54
N ILE A 420 -17.22 -19.73 12.37
CA ILE A 420 -15.95 -19.72 11.64
C ILE A 420 -14.92 -20.64 12.32
N TYR A 421 -14.81 -20.55 13.65
CA TYR A 421 -13.90 -21.38 14.44
C TYR A 421 -14.18 -22.88 14.24
N GLN A 422 -15.45 -23.29 14.34
CA GLN A 422 -15.85 -24.69 14.18
C GLN A 422 -15.62 -25.20 12.75
N LYS A 423 -15.87 -24.36 11.73
CA LYS A 423 -15.54 -24.67 10.33
C LYS A 423 -14.03 -24.90 10.13
N CYS A 424 -13.18 -24.09 10.77
CA CYS A 424 -11.74 -24.30 10.74
C CYS A 424 -11.34 -25.66 11.36
N VAL A 425 -11.78 -25.93 12.58
CA VAL A 425 -11.47 -27.17 13.32
C VAL A 425 -11.94 -28.40 12.55
N SER A 426 -13.17 -28.38 12.03
CA SER A 426 -13.76 -29.50 11.27
C SER A 426 -13.02 -29.79 9.95
N ASN A 427 -12.24 -28.84 9.44
CA ASN A 427 -11.49 -28.95 8.19
C ASN A 427 -9.96 -29.05 8.39
N ASP A 428 -9.49 -29.32 9.62
CA ASP A 428 -8.06 -29.38 9.97
C ASP A 428 -7.32 -28.08 9.61
N ILE A 429 -7.95 -26.94 9.84
CA ILE A 429 -7.37 -25.61 9.72
C ILE A 429 -7.17 -25.08 11.14
N ARG A 430 -5.98 -24.58 11.49
CA ARG A 430 -5.78 -23.94 12.79
C ARG A 430 -6.33 -22.52 12.77
N PRO A 431 -7.41 -22.19 13.52
CA PRO A 431 -7.90 -20.83 13.63
C PRO A 431 -7.03 -20.02 14.59
N ILE A 432 -6.50 -18.90 14.15
CA ILE A 432 -5.77 -17.93 14.95
C ILE A 432 -6.62 -16.67 15.04
N MET A 433 -7.25 -16.46 16.19
CA MET A 433 -8.20 -15.38 16.41
C MET A 433 -7.46 -14.12 16.84
N LEU A 434 -7.65 -13.00 16.15
CA LEU A 434 -7.15 -11.69 16.57
C LEU A 434 -8.23 -10.95 17.36
N THR A 435 -7.88 -10.32 18.48
CA THR A 435 -8.79 -9.40 19.16
C THR A 435 -9.06 -8.17 18.30
N LEU A 436 -10.27 -7.64 18.38
CA LEU A 436 -10.64 -6.41 17.68
C LEU A 436 -9.90 -5.22 18.30
N PRO A 437 -9.19 -4.41 17.51
CA PRO A 437 -8.71 -3.12 17.98
C PRO A 437 -9.88 -2.20 18.41
N PRO A 438 -9.66 -1.24 19.32
CA PRO A 438 -10.65 -0.23 19.63
C PRO A 438 -11.00 0.59 18.38
N ILE A 439 -12.10 1.33 18.42
CA ILE A 439 -12.46 2.30 17.38
C ILE A 439 -12.55 3.70 17.98
N ASN A 440 -12.55 4.73 17.12
CA ASN A 440 -12.72 6.13 17.55
C ASN A 440 -13.96 6.74 16.88
N PRO A 441 -15.12 6.78 17.57
CA PRO A 441 -16.36 7.29 17.02
C PRO A 441 -16.30 8.73 16.50
N ALA A 442 -15.50 9.58 17.13
CA ALA A 442 -15.36 10.97 16.69
C ALA A 442 -14.67 11.07 15.32
N ASN A 443 -13.61 10.29 15.10
CA ASN A 443 -12.91 10.23 13.82
C ASN A 443 -13.76 9.50 12.76
N ILE A 444 -14.49 8.45 13.14
CA ILE A 444 -15.45 7.77 12.27
C ILE A 444 -16.52 8.75 11.77
N MET A 445 -17.08 9.57 12.67
CA MET A 445 -18.06 10.59 12.28
C MET A 445 -17.45 11.63 11.34
N LEU A 446 -16.20 12.05 11.58
CA LEU A 446 -15.49 12.99 10.71
C LEU A 446 -15.25 12.40 9.32
N ALA A 447 -14.82 11.13 9.25
CA ALA A 447 -14.44 10.46 8.00
C ALA A 447 -15.65 10.01 7.15
N PHE A 448 -16.63 9.37 7.79
CA PHE A 448 -17.73 8.68 7.10
C PHE A 448 -19.09 9.35 7.26
N ARG A 449 -19.20 10.37 8.11
CA ARG A 449 -20.45 11.09 8.41
C ARG A 449 -21.57 10.15 8.86
N THR A 450 -21.22 9.05 9.51
CA THR A 450 -22.13 8.05 10.05
C THR A 450 -21.91 7.91 11.56
N PRO A 451 -23.00 7.85 12.35
CA PRO A 451 -22.87 7.63 13.78
C PRO A 451 -22.39 6.19 14.07
N THR A 452 -21.75 6.03 15.21
CA THR A 452 -21.34 4.73 15.75
C THR A 452 -22.27 4.36 16.90
N ASP A 453 -22.59 3.07 17.08
CA ASP A 453 -23.37 2.60 18.22
C ASP A 453 -22.71 3.05 19.54
N PRO A 454 -23.43 3.74 20.43
CA PRO A 454 -22.90 4.16 21.73
C PRO A 454 -22.40 2.99 22.60
N ASN A 455 -22.87 1.78 22.36
CA ASN A 455 -22.48 0.57 23.09
C ASN A 455 -21.26 -0.15 22.47
N TRP A 456 -20.63 0.41 21.46
CA TRP A 456 -19.52 -0.22 20.72
C TRP A 456 -18.41 -0.77 21.63
N TYR A 457 -18.04 -0.01 22.68
CA TYR A 457 -16.98 -0.42 23.60
C TYR A 457 -17.35 -1.67 24.39
N SER A 458 -18.56 -1.70 24.97
CA SER A 458 -19.04 -2.89 25.69
C SER A 458 -19.21 -4.11 24.78
N LYS A 459 -19.58 -3.92 23.51
CA LYS A 459 -19.59 -4.98 22.49
C LYS A 459 -18.18 -5.51 22.25
N MET A 460 -17.21 -4.61 21.99
CA MET A 460 -15.82 -4.99 21.73
C MET A 460 -15.25 -5.79 22.90
N VAL A 461 -15.43 -5.31 24.14
CA VAL A 461 -14.95 -5.99 25.35
C VAL A 461 -15.52 -7.41 25.46
N LYS A 462 -16.82 -7.61 25.20
CA LYS A 462 -17.45 -8.94 25.21
C LYS A 462 -16.89 -9.84 24.11
N ILE A 463 -16.73 -9.31 22.88
CA ILE A 463 -16.20 -10.07 21.74
C ILE A 463 -14.75 -10.46 22.02
N ASN A 464 -13.93 -9.53 22.49
CA ASN A 464 -12.52 -9.79 22.79
C ASN A 464 -12.37 -10.78 23.96
N ALA A 465 -13.23 -10.69 24.99
CA ALA A 465 -13.25 -11.68 26.07
C ALA A 465 -13.54 -13.10 25.52
N TYR A 466 -14.50 -13.23 24.59
CA TYR A 466 -14.75 -14.51 23.92
C TYR A 466 -13.53 -14.98 23.11
N ILE A 467 -12.91 -14.11 22.29
CA ILE A 467 -11.71 -14.46 21.50
C ILE A 467 -10.60 -14.99 22.41
N LYS A 468 -10.37 -14.33 23.55
CA LYS A 468 -9.34 -14.71 24.55
C LYS A 468 -9.62 -16.06 25.24
N THR A 469 -10.82 -16.66 25.08
CA THR A 469 -11.10 -18.04 25.53
C THR A 469 -10.57 -19.12 24.58
N LYS A 470 -10.16 -18.74 23.36
CA LYS A 470 -9.68 -19.70 22.36
C LYS A 470 -8.22 -20.06 22.59
N PRO A 471 -7.80 -21.31 22.29
CA PRO A 471 -6.44 -21.77 22.54
C PRO A 471 -5.39 -21.04 21.68
N TYR A 472 -5.78 -20.51 20.53
CA TYR A 472 -4.89 -19.80 19.60
C TYR A 472 -5.50 -18.43 19.30
N TYR A 473 -5.12 -17.44 20.07
CA TYR A 473 -5.47 -16.04 19.84
C TYR A 473 -4.23 -15.17 19.96
N ILE A 474 -4.30 -13.98 19.36
CA ILE A 474 -3.29 -12.93 19.47
C ILE A 474 -4.01 -11.66 19.89
N ASP A 475 -3.54 -11.04 20.95
CA ASP A 475 -4.15 -9.84 21.53
C ASP A 475 -3.59 -8.57 20.89
N LEU A 476 -4.32 -8.01 19.93
CA LEU A 476 -4.00 -6.74 19.30
C LEU A 476 -4.49 -5.53 20.10
N GLU A 477 -5.56 -5.72 20.88
CA GLU A 477 -6.28 -4.65 21.57
C GLU A 477 -5.38 -3.66 22.34
N PRO A 478 -4.40 -4.09 23.17
CA PRO A 478 -3.61 -3.19 24.01
C PRO A 478 -2.71 -2.23 23.23
N TYR A 479 -2.39 -2.52 21.98
CA TYR A 479 -1.43 -1.74 21.19
C TYR A 479 -2.05 -0.54 20.47
N PHE A 480 -3.39 -0.43 20.48
CA PHE A 480 -4.11 0.55 19.69
C PHE A 480 -4.86 1.61 20.49
N TYR A 481 -4.82 1.54 21.80
CA TYR A 481 -5.47 2.53 22.66
C TYR A 481 -4.73 3.87 22.66
N ASP A 482 -5.52 4.94 22.68
CA ASP A 482 -5.06 6.28 23.02
C ASP A 482 -4.65 6.37 24.51
N TYR A 483 -4.21 7.56 24.95
CA TYR A 483 -3.81 7.80 26.33
C TYR A 483 -4.95 7.62 27.36
N THR A 484 -6.21 7.64 26.92
CA THR A 484 -7.38 7.39 27.79
C THR A 484 -7.67 5.92 27.99
N HIS A 485 -6.98 5.03 27.27
CA HIS A 485 -7.22 3.59 27.22
C HIS A 485 -8.66 3.22 26.86
N THR A 486 -9.29 4.03 25.99
CA THR A 486 -10.67 3.80 25.56
C THR A 486 -10.79 3.75 24.04
N PHE A 487 -10.20 4.71 23.33
CA PHE A 487 -10.39 4.89 21.90
C PHE A 487 -9.17 4.45 21.09
N MET A 488 -9.39 4.15 19.81
CA MET A 488 -8.31 4.01 18.84
C MET A 488 -7.49 5.30 18.82
N ASP A 489 -6.17 5.17 18.99
CA ASP A 489 -5.26 6.32 18.90
C ASP A 489 -5.27 6.87 17.45
N PRO A 490 -5.58 8.16 17.26
CA PRO A 490 -5.55 8.78 15.93
C PRO A 490 -4.20 8.70 15.22
N ALA A 491 -3.10 8.47 15.94
CA ALA A 491 -1.78 8.25 15.37
C ALA A 491 -1.67 6.90 14.62
N PHE A 492 -2.62 5.98 14.80
CA PHE A 492 -2.63 4.67 14.15
C PHE A 492 -3.82 4.47 13.23
N ALA A 493 -4.84 5.33 13.31
CA ALA A 493 -6.02 5.26 12.45
C ALA A 493 -6.67 6.64 12.33
N ASN A 494 -6.33 7.37 11.27
CA ASN A 494 -6.85 8.71 11.01
C ASN A 494 -8.38 8.75 10.95
N ASP A 495 -9.02 7.74 10.36
CA ASP A 495 -10.47 7.64 10.24
C ASP A 495 -11.16 7.00 11.47
N GLY A 496 -10.36 6.55 12.44
CA GLY A 496 -10.84 5.96 13.69
C GLY A 496 -11.31 4.50 13.59
N LEU A 497 -11.18 3.86 12.42
CA LEU A 497 -11.57 2.47 12.17
C LEU A 497 -10.45 1.65 11.56
N HIS A 498 -9.87 2.14 10.46
CA HIS A 498 -8.84 1.44 9.70
C HIS A 498 -7.45 1.86 10.17
N PRO A 499 -6.68 0.94 10.78
CA PRO A 499 -5.28 1.22 11.03
C PRO A 499 -4.58 1.62 9.73
N ASP A 500 -3.86 2.74 9.75
CA ASP A 500 -3.04 3.18 8.64
C ASP A 500 -1.69 2.42 8.59
N ILE A 501 -0.75 2.86 7.78
CA ILE A 501 0.48 2.08 7.53
C ILE A 501 1.20 1.72 8.83
N MET A 502 1.38 2.69 9.74
CA MET A 502 2.02 2.44 11.04
C MET A 502 1.23 1.45 11.89
N GLY A 503 -0.09 1.60 11.94
CA GLY A 503 -0.96 0.68 12.67
C GLY A 503 -0.91 -0.75 12.08
N LYS A 504 -0.85 -0.90 10.76
CA LYS A 504 -0.70 -2.21 10.11
C LYS A 504 0.66 -2.85 10.36
N MET A 505 1.72 -2.05 10.43
CA MET A 505 3.04 -2.54 10.83
C MET A 505 3.02 -3.06 12.27
N ILE A 506 2.38 -2.34 13.20
CA ILE A 506 2.21 -2.82 14.58
C ILE A 506 1.43 -4.14 14.62
N MET A 507 0.31 -4.26 13.87
CA MET A 507 -0.43 -5.52 13.79
C MET A 507 0.48 -6.68 13.37
N ALA A 508 1.25 -6.49 12.31
CA ALA A 508 2.16 -7.51 11.81
C ALA A 508 3.28 -7.83 12.81
N GLU A 509 3.86 -6.84 13.47
CA GLU A 509 4.88 -7.04 14.52
C GLU A 509 4.33 -7.89 15.67
N VAL A 510 3.10 -7.61 16.12
CA VAL A 510 2.44 -8.42 17.16
C VAL A 510 2.23 -9.85 16.68
N ILE A 511 1.73 -10.04 15.45
CA ILE A 511 1.53 -11.38 14.88
C ILE A 511 2.85 -12.12 14.73
N ASN A 512 3.89 -11.46 14.20
CA ASN A 512 5.23 -12.04 14.03
C ASN A 512 5.89 -12.43 15.37
N SER A 513 5.57 -11.73 16.46
CA SER A 513 6.08 -12.04 17.81
C SER A 513 5.42 -13.25 18.48
N HIS A 514 4.30 -13.75 17.92
CA HIS A 514 3.52 -14.88 18.47
C HIS A 514 3.58 -16.13 17.57
N LYS A 515 4.79 -16.47 17.08
CA LYS A 515 4.96 -17.63 16.18
C LYS A 515 4.59 -18.99 16.80
N GLU A 516 4.59 -19.07 18.12
CA GLU A 516 4.23 -20.27 18.89
C GLU A 516 2.77 -20.69 18.71
N VAL A 517 1.88 -19.77 18.34
CA VAL A 517 0.46 -20.12 18.12
C VAL A 517 0.22 -20.77 16.75
N PHE A 518 1.18 -20.65 15.81
CA PHE A 518 1.06 -21.21 14.47
C PHE A 518 1.44 -22.69 14.44
N LYS A 519 0.67 -23.48 13.69
CA LYS A 519 1.00 -24.87 13.38
C LYS A 519 2.11 -24.87 12.33
N GLN A 520 3.20 -25.55 12.62
CA GLN A 520 4.34 -25.70 11.73
C GLN A 520 4.04 -26.69 10.60
#